data_d970cfe886fb0bf36861c63ccf62a475
#
_entry.id   d970cfe886fb0bf36861c63ccf62a475
#
_cell.length_a   1.000
_cell.length_b   1.000
_cell.length_c   1.000
_cell.angle_alpha   90.00
_cell.angle_beta   90.00
_cell.angle_gamma   90.00
#
_symmetry.space_group_name_H-M   'P 1'
#
loop_
_entity.id
_entity.type
_entity.pdbx_description
1 polymer ?
#
loop_
_entity_poly.entity_id
_entity_poly.type
_entity_poly.pdbx_seq_one_letter_code
_entity_poly.pdbx_strand_id
1 'polypeptide(L)'
;TLSVLMSEVPEKIVMLPTHLNDNKILNDVGFLKQNNPNSRVVLVTKDINVRLKARGCGIESQDYHSDQLLSDIEQLNTGYLEFAGSFWDRIEDVNTFQRDGQTFHQVSKTSFDAPVYPNQFVCDEAGFLSRIVAIEGEQVMLLHLDSAKLMETETWGLYPQDLYQAMAKNLL
;
A
#
# COMPACT_ATOMS: atom_id res chain seq x y z
N THR A 1 -22.52 14.47 13.22
CA THR A 1 -23.13 14.21 11.89
C THR A 1 -22.02 14.19 10.85
N LEU A 2 -21.95 13.16 10.03
CA LEU A 2 -21.04 13.08 8.88
C LEU A 2 -21.76 13.69 7.67
N SER A 3 -21.07 14.58 6.95
CA SER A 3 -21.58 15.20 5.74
C SER A 3 -20.54 15.13 4.63
N VAL A 4 -20.99 14.96 3.39
CA VAL A 4 -20.13 15.02 2.18
C VAL A 4 -20.37 16.37 1.52
N LEU A 5 -19.30 17.13 1.30
CA LEU A 5 -19.36 18.41 0.60
C LEU A 5 -19.39 18.14 -0.90
N MET A 6 -20.49 18.51 -1.57
CA MET A 6 -20.72 18.33 -3.00
C MET A 6 -20.88 19.65 -3.74
N SER A 7 -20.46 20.77 -3.15
CA SER A 7 -20.68 22.12 -3.72
C SER A 7 -19.52 22.53 -4.64
N GLU A 8 -19.86 23.13 -5.78
CA GLU A 8 -18.86 23.84 -6.58
C GLU A 8 -18.52 25.17 -5.90
N VAL A 9 -17.23 25.41 -5.70
CA VAL A 9 -16.74 26.68 -5.14
C VAL A 9 -16.90 27.77 -6.21
N PRO A 10 -17.60 28.88 -5.93
CA PRO A 10 -17.73 29.97 -6.88
C PRO A 10 -16.34 30.52 -7.29
N GLU A 11 -16.12 30.80 -8.58
CA GLU A 11 -14.83 31.27 -9.12
C GLU A 11 -14.25 32.47 -8.36
N LYS A 12 -15.08 33.35 -7.83
CA LYS A 12 -14.68 34.53 -7.05
C LYS A 12 -14.01 34.20 -5.70
N ILE A 13 -14.11 32.95 -5.25
CA ILE A 13 -13.63 32.50 -3.93
C ILE A 13 -12.46 31.53 -4.10
N VAL A 14 -12.12 31.16 -5.34
CA VAL A 14 -11.02 30.27 -5.64
C VAL A 14 -9.68 30.93 -5.28
N MET A 15 -8.97 30.35 -4.31
CA MET A 15 -7.67 30.85 -3.84
C MET A 15 -6.50 30.27 -4.65
N LEU A 16 -6.66 29.05 -5.14
CA LEU A 16 -5.62 28.29 -5.82
C LEU A 16 -6.12 27.73 -7.16
N PRO A 17 -5.23 27.55 -8.16
CA PRO A 17 -5.57 26.96 -9.45
C PRO A 17 -6.23 25.59 -9.32
N THR A 18 -7.35 25.37 -10.04
CA THR A 18 -8.22 24.19 -9.86
C THR A 18 -7.79 22.95 -10.64
N HIS A 19 -6.70 23.01 -11.40
CA HIS A 19 -6.20 21.85 -12.17
C HIS A 19 -5.57 20.75 -11.30
N LEU A 20 -5.22 21.06 -10.04
CA LEU A 20 -4.70 20.09 -9.08
C LEU A 20 -5.77 19.73 -8.05
N ASN A 21 -5.92 18.43 -7.76
CA ASN A 21 -6.92 17.94 -6.80
C ASN A 21 -6.71 18.49 -5.38
N ASP A 22 -5.45 18.59 -4.92
CA ASP A 22 -5.11 19.21 -3.63
C ASP A 22 -5.66 20.64 -3.53
N ASN A 23 -5.50 21.41 -4.60
CA ASN A 23 -5.95 22.80 -4.64
C ASN A 23 -7.48 22.91 -4.60
N LYS A 24 -8.19 21.95 -5.22
CA LYS A 24 -9.66 21.87 -5.10
C LYS A 24 -10.09 21.68 -3.66
N ILE A 25 -9.45 20.71 -2.97
CA ILE A 25 -9.72 20.45 -1.53
C ILE A 25 -9.48 21.73 -0.71
N LEU A 26 -8.37 22.43 -0.94
CA LEU A 26 -8.05 23.66 -0.21
C LEU A 26 -9.05 24.79 -0.51
N ASN A 27 -9.50 24.93 -1.75
CA ASN A 27 -10.53 25.90 -2.13
C ASN A 27 -11.86 25.57 -1.43
N ASP A 28 -12.26 24.30 -1.39
CA ASP A 28 -13.50 23.85 -0.72
C ASP A 28 -13.46 24.15 0.79
N VAL A 29 -12.32 23.87 1.44
CA VAL A 29 -12.13 24.18 2.87
C VAL A 29 -12.12 25.68 3.11
N GLY A 30 -11.49 26.46 2.24
CA GLY A 30 -11.52 27.93 2.29
C GLY A 30 -12.92 28.49 2.17
N PHE A 31 -13.72 27.97 1.23
CA PHE A 31 -15.12 28.33 1.04
C PHE A 31 -15.96 27.95 2.27
N LEU A 32 -15.75 26.73 2.81
CA LEU A 32 -16.44 26.30 4.02
C LEU A 32 -16.14 27.23 5.21
N LYS A 33 -14.89 27.64 5.38
CA LYS A 33 -14.46 28.57 6.43
C LYS A 33 -15.13 29.95 6.29
N GLN A 34 -15.21 30.48 5.06
CA GLN A 34 -15.85 31.77 4.80
C GLN A 34 -17.37 31.73 5.10
N ASN A 35 -18.04 30.63 4.78
CA ASN A 35 -19.47 30.48 5.02
C ASN A 35 -19.82 30.16 6.49
N ASN A 36 -18.82 29.81 7.30
CA ASN A 36 -19.03 29.46 8.71
C ASN A 36 -18.08 30.25 9.61
N PRO A 37 -18.17 31.60 9.67
CA PRO A 37 -17.20 32.43 10.37
C PRO A 37 -17.16 32.20 11.89
N ASN A 38 -18.24 31.67 12.46
CA ASN A 38 -18.35 31.35 13.89
C ASN A 38 -17.94 29.91 14.23
N SER A 39 -17.49 29.13 13.23
CA SER A 39 -17.10 27.73 13.42
C SER A 39 -15.59 27.58 13.18
N ARG A 40 -14.97 26.71 13.97
CA ARG A 40 -13.59 26.33 13.75
C ARG A 40 -13.56 25.29 12.61
N VAL A 41 -12.93 25.64 11.50
CA VAL A 41 -12.72 24.73 10.35
C VAL A 41 -11.27 24.29 10.34
N VAL A 42 -11.02 22.99 10.38
CA VAL A 42 -9.68 22.37 10.42
C VAL A 42 -9.58 21.33 9.32
N LEU A 43 -8.57 21.44 8.49
CA LEU A 43 -8.23 20.41 7.50
C LEU A 43 -7.41 19.31 8.18
N VAL A 44 -7.90 18.09 8.17
CA VAL A 44 -7.17 16.91 8.68
C VAL A 44 -6.70 16.08 7.51
N THR A 45 -5.38 15.94 7.35
CA THR A 45 -4.76 15.15 6.26
C THR A 45 -3.37 14.68 6.64
N LYS A 46 -2.96 13.49 6.16
CA LYS A 46 -1.60 12.96 6.29
C LYS A 46 -0.61 13.61 5.30
N ASP A 47 -1.10 14.17 4.20
CA ASP A 47 -0.25 14.79 3.20
C ASP A 47 0.38 16.08 3.73
N ILE A 48 1.71 16.04 3.92
CA ILE A 48 2.48 17.18 4.43
C ILE A 48 2.43 18.38 3.47
N ASN A 49 2.40 18.14 2.14
CA ASN A 49 2.37 19.21 1.14
C ASN A 49 1.02 19.94 1.18
N VAL A 50 -0.07 19.18 1.33
CA VAL A 50 -1.41 19.76 1.49
C VAL A 50 -1.49 20.56 2.79
N ARG A 51 -0.91 20.07 3.91
CA ARG A 51 -0.86 20.83 5.18
C ARG A 51 -0.07 22.13 5.06
N LEU A 52 1.09 22.10 4.38
CA LEU A 52 1.90 23.32 4.16
C LEU A 52 1.17 24.34 3.30
N LYS A 53 0.53 23.91 2.21
CA LYS A 53 -0.29 24.77 1.35
C LYS A 53 -1.48 25.35 2.13
N ALA A 54 -2.17 24.54 2.95
CA ALA A 54 -3.27 24.98 3.79
C ALA A 54 -2.86 26.11 4.72
N ARG A 55 -1.72 25.98 5.41
CA ARG A 55 -1.17 27.02 6.28
C ARG A 55 -0.84 28.29 5.50
N GLY A 56 -0.26 28.17 4.31
CA GLY A 56 0.00 29.29 3.41
C GLY A 56 -1.26 30.05 2.98
N CYS A 57 -2.40 29.36 2.91
CA CYS A 57 -3.72 29.92 2.62
C CYS A 57 -4.49 30.36 3.90
N GLY A 58 -3.88 30.34 5.07
CA GLY A 58 -4.52 30.71 6.34
C GLY A 58 -5.57 29.67 6.82
N ILE A 59 -5.51 28.43 6.32
CA ILE A 59 -6.36 27.33 6.76
C ILE A 59 -5.64 26.56 7.85
N GLU A 60 -6.32 26.37 8.99
CA GLU A 60 -5.81 25.52 10.06
C GLU A 60 -5.74 24.07 9.58
N SER A 61 -4.61 23.40 9.78
CA SER A 61 -4.41 22.01 9.35
C SER A 61 -3.72 21.17 10.40
N GLN A 62 -4.14 19.93 10.53
CA GLN A 62 -3.64 18.95 11.48
C GLN A 62 -3.32 17.63 10.80
N ASP A 63 -2.40 16.87 11.41
CA ASP A 63 -2.13 15.49 11.02
C ASP A 63 -3.18 14.57 11.60
N TYR A 64 -3.44 13.46 10.88
CA TYR A 64 -4.32 12.40 11.38
C TYR A 64 -3.47 11.35 12.11
N HIS A 65 -3.60 11.32 13.44
CA HIS A 65 -2.79 10.45 14.31
C HIS A 65 -3.49 9.15 14.73
N SER A 66 -4.80 9.02 14.53
CA SER A 66 -5.59 7.91 15.10
C SER A 66 -5.45 6.57 14.38
N ASP A 67 -4.74 6.51 13.24
CA ASP A 67 -4.55 5.28 12.47
C ASP A 67 -3.21 4.57 12.74
N GLN A 68 -2.39 5.13 13.62
CA GLN A 68 -1.17 4.47 14.08
C GLN A 68 -1.52 3.39 15.11
N LEU A 69 -1.85 2.19 14.62
CA LEU A 69 -2.01 1.01 15.48
C LEU A 69 -0.67 0.53 16.06
N LEU A 70 0.45 0.89 15.42
CA LEU A 70 1.81 0.60 15.86
C LEU A 70 2.59 1.91 15.94
N SER A 71 3.19 2.18 17.09
CA SER A 71 4.03 3.35 17.33
C SER A 71 5.40 3.27 16.62
N ASP A 72 5.76 2.09 16.12
CA ASP A 72 7.06 1.80 15.55
C ASP A 72 6.88 1.02 14.23
N ILE A 73 7.04 1.72 13.10
CA ILE A 73 6.94 1.14 11.75
C ILE A 73 8.08 0.14 11.51
N GLU A 74 9.21 0.30 12.20
CA GLU A 74 10.36 -0.61 12.09
C GLU A 74 10.05 -2.02 12.64
N GLN A 75 9.00 -2.17 13.45
CA GLN A 75 8.53 -3.47 13.93
C GLN A 75 7.60 -4.20 12.95
N LEU A 76 7.15 -3.52 11.89
CA LEU A 76 6.36 -4.16 10.85
C LEU A 76 7.25 -4.97 9.92
N ASN A 77 6.86 -6.22 9.68
CA ASN A 77 7.45 -7.02 8.63
C ASN A 77 7.18 -6.35 7.27
N THR A 78 8.20 -6.30 6.41
CA THR A 78 8.09 -5.71 5.06
C THR A 78 7.06 -6.41 4.17
N GLY A 79 6.61 -7.60 4.57
CA GLY A 79 5.66 -8.41 3.78
C GLY A 79 6.33 -9.18 2.64
N TYR A 80 7.62 -9.02 2.42
CA TYR A 80 8.40 -9.79 1.44
C TYR A 80 9.82 -10.05 1.93
N LEU A 81 10.42 -11.09 1.36
CA LEU A 81 11.83 -11.45 1.49
C LEU A 81 12.47 -11.41 0.12
N GLU A 82 13.57 -10.69 0.00
CA GLU A 82 14.34 -10.56 -1.23
C GLU A 82 15.69 -11.28 -1.10
N PHE A 83 16.00 -12.12 -2.07
CA PHE A 83 17.21 -12.91 -2.10
C PHE A 83 18.11 -12.42 -3.22
N ALA A 84 19.37 -12.18 -2.89
CA ALA A 84 20.42 -11.93 -3.87
C ALA A 84 20.72 -13.22 -4.64
N GLY A 85 20.84 -13.12 -5.95
CA GLY A 85 21.03 -14.27 -6.85
C GLY A 85 19.76 -15.11 -6.99
N SER A 86 19.89 -16.42 -7.13
CA SER A 86 18.75 -17.34 -7.22
C SER A 86 18.38 -17.89 -5.86
N PHE A 87 17.10 -17.83 -5.53
CA PHE A 87 16.54 -18.47 -4.33
C PHE A 87 16.84 -19.99 -4.31
N TRP A 88 16.81 -20.61 -5.47
CA TRP A 88 17.01 -22.06 -5.64
C TRP A 88 18.42 -22.53 -5.31
N ASP A 89 19.42 -21.66 -5.38
CA ASP A 89 20.80 -22.00 -5.03
C ASP A 89 20.98 -22.31 -3.53
N ARG A 90 20.01 -21.93 -2.72
CA ARG A 90 19.98 -22.15 -1.26
C ARG A 90 19.15 -23.34 -0.83
N ILE A 91 18.40 -23.94 -1.75
CA ILE A 91 17.44 -25.01 -1.44
C ILE A 91 18.10 -26.35 -1.68
N GLU A 92 18.31 -27.13 -0.63
CA GLU A 92 18.83 -28.49 -0.71
C GLU A 92 17.76 -29.48 -1.16
N ASP A 93 16.53 -29.29 -0.66
CA ASP A 93 15.39 -30.19 -0.92
C ASP A 93 14.15 -29.38 -1.26
N VAL A 94 13.53 -29.68 -2.41
CA VAL A 94 12.27 -29.06 -2.83
C VAL A 94 11.32 -30.12 -3.36
N ASN A 95 10.10 -30.13 -2.83
CA ASN A 95 9.00 -30.90 -3.41
C ASN A 95 8.09 -29.96 -4.19
N THR A 96 8.05 -30.12 -5.51
CA THR A 96 7.23 -29.32 -6.41
C THR A 96 6.04 -30.12 -6.91
N PHE A 97 4.86 -29.58 -6.80
CA PHE A 97 3.61 -30.21 -7.26
C PHE A 97 2.64 -29.17 -7.83
N GLN A 98 1.66 -29.66 -8.59
CA GLN A 98 0.59 -28.83 -9.13
C GLN A 98 -0.75 -29.19 -8.48
N ARG A 99 -1.52 -28.18 -8.17
CA ARG A 99 -2.87 -28.31 -7.67
C ARG A 99 -3.75 -27.19 -8.23
N ASP A 100 -4.89 -27.52 -8.79
CA ASP A 100 -5.86 -26.57 -9.37
C ASP A 100 -5.22 -25.59 -10.40
N GLY A 101 -4.28 -26.09 -11.19
CA GLY A 101 -3.55 -25.29 -12.19
C GLY A 101 -2.50 -24.33 -11.61
N GLN A 102 -2.25 -24.41 -10.32
CA GLN A 102 -1.22 -23.62 -9.63
C GLN A 102 -0.02 -24.50 -9.26
N THR A 103 1.16 -23.94 -9.29
CA THR A 103 2.40 -24.63 -8.89
C THR A 103 2.77 -24.27 -7.46
N PHE A 104 3.02 -25.29 -6.65
CA PHE A 104 3.45 -25.16 -5.28
C PHE A 104 4.85 -25.77 -5.11
N HIS A 105 5.64 -25.11 -4.26
CA HIS A 105 6.94 -25.61 -3.83
C HIS A 105 6.93 -25.76 -2.32
N GLN A 106 7.32 -26.93 -1.83
CA GLN A 106 7.48 -27.19 -0.41
C GLN A 106 8.98 -27.24 -0.10
N VAL A 107 9.44 -26.38 0.78
CA VAL A 107 10.83 -26.20 1.15
C VAL A 107 11.00 -26.21 2.67
N SER A 108 12.21 -26.48 3.15
CA SER A 108 12.51 -26.42 4.57
C SER A 108 12.48 -24.95 5.06
N LYS A 109 11.99 -24.75 6.28
CA LYS A 109 12.04 -23.45 6.97
C LYS A 109 13.48 -22.97 7.19
N THR A 110 14.45 -23.89 7.27
CA THR A 110 15.88 -23.59 7.38
C THR A 110 16.48 -22.91 6.13
N SER A 111 15.76 -22.92 5.02
CA SER A 111 16.15 -22.21 3.79
C SER A 111 16.03 -20.68 3.91
N PHE A 112 15.46 -20.20 5.00
CA PHE A 112 15.25 -18.78 5.25
C PHE A 112 16.13 -18.31 6.41
N ASP A 113 16.85 -17.21 6.21
CA ASP A 113 17.72 -16.59 7.21
C ASP A 113 16.94 -15.79 8.27
N ALA A 114 15.63 -15.59 8.06
CA ALA A 114 14.75 -14.81 8.92
C ALA A 114 13.43 -15.56 9.19
N PRO A 115 12.70 -15.19 10.24
CA PRO A 115 11.35 -15.71 10.47
C PRO A 115 10.44 -15.46 9.28
N VAL A 116 9.67 -16.46 8.90
CA VAL A 116 8.72 -16.42 7.78
C VAL A 116 7.28 -16.50 8.27
N TYR A 117 6.38 -15.86 7.52
CA TYR A 117 4.98 -15.74 7.90
C TYR A 117 4.06 -16.03 6.70
N PRO A 118 2.86 -16.59 6.92
CA PRO A 118 1.86 -16.74 5.87
C PRO A 118 1.54 -15.38 5.21
N ASN A 119 1.29 -15.41 3.91
CA ASN A 119 1.07 -14.24 3.03
C ASN A 119 2.31 -13.36 2.77
N GLN A 120 3.47 -13.71 3.29
CA GLN A 120 4.72 -13.06 2.93
C GLN A 120 5.15 -13.51 1.53
N PHE A 121 5.68 -12.58 0.74
CA PHE A 121 6.24 -12.89 -0.57
C PHE A 121 7.72 -13.22 -0.48
N VAL A 122 8.17 -14.05 -1.40
CA VAL A 122 9.57 -14.42 -1.60
C VAL A 122 9.92 -14.10 -3.04
N CYS A 123 10.92 -13.26 -3.26
CA CYS A 123 11.40 -12.89 -4.59
C CYS A 123 12.92 -12.93 -4.62
N ASP A 124 13.48 -13.06 -5.83
CA ASP A 124 14.91 -13.08 -6.06
C ASP A 124 15.30 -12.26 -7.30
N GLU A 125 16.60 -12.03 -7.47
CA GLU A 125 17.14 -11.33 -8.65
C GLU A 125 17.05 -12.14 -9.95
N ALA A 126 16.83 -13.46 -9.86
CA ALA A 126 16.67 -14.33 -11.03
C ALA A 126 15.22 -14.33 -11.58
N GLY A 127 14.30 -13.61 -10.93
CA GLY A 127 12.91 -13.45 -11.37
C GLY A 127 11.94 -14.44 -10.73
N PHE A 128 12.37 -15.23 -9.74
CA PHE A 128 11.47 -16.06 -8.97
C PHE A 128 10.56 -15.17 -8.09
N LEU A 129 9.28 -15.48 -8.11
CA LEU A 129 8.29 -14.86 -7.25
C LEU A 129 7.34 -15.91 -6.70
N SER A 130 7.13 -15.90 -5.40
CA SER A 130 6.17 -16.77 -4.74
C SER A 130 5.53 -16.09 -3.52
N ARG A 131 4.44 -16.68 -3.03
CA ARG A 131 3.80 -16.30 -1.78
C ARG A 131 3.78 -17.49 -0.83
N ILE A 132 4.12 -17.28 0.43
CA ILE A 132 3.99 -18.27 1.49
C ILE A 132 2.50 -18.46 1.79
N VAL A 133 1.97 -19.64 1.52
CA VAL A 133 0.55 -19.94 1.73
C VAL A 133 0.28 -20.76 2.99
N ALA A 134 1.27 -21.53 3.43
CA ALA A 134 1.20 -22.29 4.68
C ALA A 134 2.57 -22.54 5.29
N ILE A 135 2.61 -22.72 6.60
CA ILE A 135 3.79 -23.16 7.35
C ILE A 135 3.31 -24.31 8.25
N GLU A 136 3.86 -25.50 8.03
CA GLU A 136 3.51 -26.71 8.75
C GLU A 136 4.76 -27.32 9.36
N GLY A 137 4.96 -27.08 10.68
CA GLY A 137 6.18 -27.47 11.37
C GLY A 137 7.42 -26.82 10.76
N GLU A 138 8.32 -27.63 10.22
CA GLU A 138 9.56 -27.19 9.57
C GLU A 138 9.39 -27.01 8.03
N GLN A 139 8.20 -27.17 7.51
CA GLN A 139 7.94 -27.05 6.07
C GLN A 139 7.21 -25.74 5.76
N VAL A 140 7.65 -25.07 4.71
CA VAL A 140 7.07 -23.84 4.16
C VAL A 140 6.52 -24.15 2.77
N MET A 141 5.25 -23.83 2.56
CA MET A 141 4.59 -24.02 1.27
C MET A 141 4.53 -22.68 0.53
N LEU A 142 5.13 -22.64 -0.64
CA LEU A 142 5.22 -21.50 -1.54
C LEU A 142 4.27 -21.70 -2.72
N LEU A 143 3.40 -20.74 -2.98
CA LEU A 143 2.65 -20.65 -4.23
C LEU A 143 3.49 -19.89 -5.24
N HIS A 144 3.86 -20.53 -6.34
CA HIS A 144 4.56 -19.87 -7.44
C HIS A 144 3.67 -18.83 -8.12
N LEU A 145 4.21 -17.65 -8.34
CA LEU A 145 3.51 -16.53 -8.97
C LEU A 145 4.25 -16.09 -10.24
N ASP A 146 3.48 -15.83 -11.28
CA ASP A 146 3.99 -15.23 -12.51
C ASP A 146 3.96 -13.69 -12.36
N SER A 147 5.12 -13.07 -12.29
CA SER A 147 5.25 -11.63 -12.09
C SER A 147 4.64 -10.82 -13.25
N ALA A 148 4.79 -11.29 -14.50
CA ALA A 148 4.22 -10.63 -15.67
C ALA A 148 2.69 -10.65 -15.60
N LYS A 149 2.11 -11.81 -15.28
CA LYS A 149 0.67 -11.97 -15.12
C LYS A 149 0.12 -11.12 -13.96
N LEU A 150 0.86 -11.00 -12.85
CA LEU A 150 0.47 -10.13 -11.74
C LEU A 150 0.43 -8.66 -12.13
N MET A 151 1.40 -8.20 -12.93
CA MET A 151 1.45 -6.82 -13.45
C MET A 151 0.31 -6.50 -14.42
N GLU A 152 -0.18 -7.50 -15.15
CA GLU A 152 -1.30 -7.37 -16.09
C GLU A 152 -2.67 -7.55 -15.42
N THR A 153 -2.72 -8.02 -14.17
CA THR A 153 -3.99 -8.27 -13.46
C THR A 153 -4.59 -6.96 -12.98
N GLU A 154 -5.77 -6.65 -13.48
CA GLU A 154 -6.60 -5.55 -13.00
C GLU A 154 -7.28 -5.92 -11.68
N THR A 155 -7.30 -4.99 -10.73
CA THR A 155 -8.06 -5.10 -9.48
C THR A 155 -8.82 -3.79 -9.26
N TRP A 156 -10.16 -3.83 -9.25
CA TRP A 156 -11.03 -2.66 -9.09
C TRP A 156 -10.75 -1.52 -10.09
N GLY A 157 -10.43 -1.84 -11.34
CA GLY A 157 -10.12 -0.85 -12.37
C GLY A 157 -8.70 -0.29 -12.32
N LEU A 158 -7.83 -0.84 -11.48
CA LEU A 158 -6.46 -0.36 -11.29
C LEU A 158 -5.44 -1.43 -11.70
N TYR A 159 -4.45 -1.02 -12.49
CA TYR A 159 -3.26 -1.81 -12.78
C TYR A 159 -2.12 -1.44 -11.82
N PRO A 160 -1.29 -2.40 -11.38
CA PRO A 160 -0.13 -2.09 -10.56
C PRO A 160 0.91 -1.31 -11.37
N GLN A 161 1.60 -0.38 -10.73
CA GLN A 161 2.69 0.40 -11.33
C GLN A 161 4.06 -0.29 -11.17
N ASP A 162 4.18 -1.13 -10.14
CA ASP A 162 5.39 -1.87 -9.79
C ASP A 162 5.05 -3.23 -9.16
N LEU A 163 6.08 -4.05 -8.96
CA LEU A 163 5.92 -5.41 -8.42
C LEU A 163 5.38 -5.41 -6.98
N TYR A 164 5.75 -4.43 -6.15
CA TYR A 164 5.30 -4.36 -4.76
C TYR A 164 3.80 -4.06 -4.68
N GLN A 165 3.31 -3.17 -5.55
CA GLN A 165 1.87 -2.93 -5.68
C GLN A 165 1.14 -4.18 -6.20
N ALA A 166 1.75 -4.92 -7.15
CA ALA A 166 1.18 -6.17 -7.65
C ALA A 166 1.09 -7.24 -6.56
N MET A 167 2.13 -7.38 -5.72
CA MET A 167 2.11 -8.25 -4.54
C MET A 167 1.00 -7.85 -3.57
N ALA A 168 0.90 -6.57 -3.20
CA ALA A 168 -0.14 -6.09 -2.29
C ALA A 168 -1.55 -6.36 -2.83
N LYS A 169 -1.77 -6.14 -4.13
CA LYS A 169 -3.05 -6.44 -4.80
C LYS A 169 -3.37 -7.94 -4.83
N ASN A 170 -2.37 -8.81 -4.87
CA ASN A 170 -2.57 -10.26 -4.86
C ASN A 170 -3.14 -10.79 -3.53
N LEU A 171 -3.12 -9.98 -2.48
CA LEU A 171 -3.68 -10.32 -1.16
C LEU A 171 -5.15 -9.89 -1.01
N LEU A 172 -5.67 -9.09 -1.94
CA LEU A 172 -7.06 -8.61 -1.96
C LEU A 172 -7.97 -9.57 -2.72
#